data_a47c8903f32495261fd994d93f82861e
#
_entry.id   a47c8903f32495261fd994d93f82861e
#
_cell.length_a   1.000
_cell.length_b   1.000
_cell.length_c   1.000
_cell.angle_alpha   90.00
_cell.angle_beta   90.00
_cell.angle_gamma   90.00
#
_symmetry.space_group_name_H-M   'P 1'
#
loop_
_entity.id
_entity.type
_entity.pdbx_description
1 polymer ?
#
loop_
_entity_poly.entity_id
_entity_poly.type
_entity_poly.pdbx_seq_one_letter_code
_entity_poly.pdbx_strand_id
1 'polypeptide(L)'
;SQWGVPAGASGAKLLRRVTADFNLVKENYESNEINPSFQTIDSRHGVRSVEGSLEAELSPGTYSDFIGSILAKDFAAGGATTGASITIAASGSFFTLTRAAGSWLTDGFYVGNIIRLSGAGFAPANVGNNLLVVGLTALVATVVVLSGTPLVAEGPIASADAAVVGKQSYVPLSNHTDDSYTVEQWFSDIAQSEVYTGLKPASIALSLPST
;
A
#
# COMPACT_ATOMS: atom_id res chain seq x y z
N SER A 1 7.53 -14.09 6.96
CA SER A 1 8.91 -14.53 6.64
C SER A 1 9.78 -14.41 7.90
N GLN A 2 10.75 -15.31 8.06
CA GLN A 2 11.67 -15.25 9.18
C GLN A 2 12.73 -14.18 8.88
N TRP A 3 12.98 -13.26 9.81
CA TRP A 3 13.96 -12.19 9.67
C TRP A 3 15.36 -12.73 9.35
N GLY A 4 16.01 -12.13 8.34
CA GLY A 4 17.38 -12.48 7.95
C GLY A 4 17.57 -13.84 7.27
N VAL A 5 16.49 -14.59 7.03
CA VAL A 5 16.54 -15.81 6.24
C VAL A 5 16.29 -15.48 4.77
N PRO A 6 17.15 -15.94 3.83
CA PRO A 6 16.92 -15.69 2.41
C PRO A 6 15.55 -16.23 1.98
N ALA A 7 14.78 -15.39 1.30
CA ALA A 7 13.59 -15.86 0.61
C ALA A 7 14.02 -16.79 -0.53
N GLY A 8 13.32 -17.90 -0.71
CA GLY A 8 13.55 -18.75 -1.89
C GLY A 8 13.21 -18.02 -3.18
N ALA A 9 13.66 -18.54 -4.31
CA ALA A 9 13.39 -17.96 -5.64
C ALA A 9 11.91 -17.91 -6.02
N SER A 10 11.05 -18.66 -5.33
CA SER A 10 9.61 -18.68 -5.56
C SER A 10 8.98 -17.35 -5.14
N GLY A 11 8.30 -16.71 -6.09
CA GLY A 11 7.62 -15.43 -5.84
C GLY A 11 8.51 -14.19 -5.92
N ALA A 12 9.76 -14.32 -6.34
CA ALA A 12 10.64 -13.18 -6.59
C ALA A 12 10.03 -12.26 -7.66
N LYS A 13 10.11 -10.95 -7.42
CA LYS A 13 9.64 -9.92 -8.35
C LYS A 13 10.83 -9.13 -8.87
N LEU A 14 10.91 -8.94 -10.18
CA LEU A 14 11.89 -8.03 -10.78
C LEU A 14 11.43 -6.59 -10.55
N LEU A 15 12.28 -5.81 -9.89
CA LEU A 15 12.03 -4.38 -9.68
C LEU A 15 12.61 -3.56 -10.84
N ARG A 16 11.76 -2.75 -11.46
CA ARG A 16 12.21 -1.73 -12.41
C ARG A 16 12.76 -0.56 -11.61
N ARG A 17 14.02 -0.22 -11.82
CA ARG A 17 14.70 0.83 -11.08
C ARG A 17 15.38 1.82 -12.03
N VAL A 18 15.58 3.03 -11.55
CA VAL A 18 16.47 4.03 -12.15
C VAL A 18 17.84 3.87 -11.53
N THR A 19 17.92 3.90 -10.20
CA THR A 19 19.16 3.65 -9.45
C THR A 19 18.90 2.70 -8.28
N ALA A 20 19.93 1.97 -7.88
CA ALA A 20 19.94 1.18 -6.64
C ALA A 20 21.36 1.26 -6.07
N ASP A 21 21.46 1.68 -4.83
CA ASP A 21 22.70 1.80 -4.11
C ASP A 21 22.55 1.12 -2.75
N PHE A 22 23.16 -0.05 -2.61
CA PHE A 22 23.18 -0.82 -1.36
C PHE A 22 24.62 -1.01 -0.92
N ASN A 23 24.93 -0.55 0.29
CA ASN A 23 26.28 -0.61 0.85
C ASN A 23 26.29 -1.45 2.13
N LEU A 24 27.25 -2.38 2.22
CA LEU A 24 27.51 -3.11 3.43
C LEU A 24 28.36 -2.24 4.38
N VAL A 25 27.76 -1.83 5.47
CA VAL A 25 28.43 -1.09 6.55
C VAL A 25 28.90 -2.08 7.61
N LYS A 26 30.16 -1.99 7.99
CA LYS A 26 30.75 -2.78 9.07
C LYS A 26 31.27 -1.82 10.12
N GLU A 27 30.81 -2.00 11.35
CA GLU A 27 31.45 -1.34 12.48
C GLU A 27 32.85 -1.89 12.67
N ASN A 28 33.79 -1.01 12.97
CA ASN A 28 35.14 -1.37 13.29
C ASN A 28 35.49 -0.88 14.71
N TYR A 29 35.88 -1.79 15.59
CA TYR A 29 36.33 -1.47 16.93
C TYR A 29 37.84 -1.57 16.97
N GLU A 30 38.52 -0.46 17.22
CA GLU A 30 39.97 -0.41 17.39
C GLU A 30 40.30 -0.42 18.88
N SER A 31 41.37 -1.10 19.24
CA SER A 31 41.87 -1.09 20.59
C SER A 31 42.50 0.27 20.91
N ASN A 32 42.08 0.88 22.01
CA ASN A 32 42.68 2.09 22.54
C ASN A 32 43.82 1.81 23.53
N GLU A 33 44.36 0.59 23.57
CA GLU A 33 45.48 0.27 24.41
C GLU A 33 46.74 1.04 24.00
N ILE A 34 47.37 1.63 24.99
CA ILE A 34 48.66 2.33 24.80
C ILE A 34 49.76 1.29 24.72
N ASN A 35 50.30 1.09 23.53
CA ASN A 35 51.40 0.18 23.29
C ASN A 35 52.70 0.99 23.08
N PRO A 36 53.86 0.51 23.61
CA PRO A 36 55.15 1.14 23.35
C PRO A 36 55.56 1.28 21.89
N SER A 37 54.94 0.51 20.98
CA SER A 37 55.17 0.62 19.53
C SER A 37 54.39 1.75 18.85
N PHE A 38 53.48 2.44 19.55
CA PHE A 38 52.59 3.47 19.00
C PHE A 38 51.75 3.01 17.80
N GLN A 39 51.48 1.70 17.68
CA GLN A 39 50.68 1.08 16.63
C GLN A 39 49.40 0.50 17.20
N THR A 40 48.29 0.57 16.44
CA THR A 40 47.07 -0.14 16.76
C THR A 40 47.29 -1.64 16.65
N ILE A 41 47.11 -2.38 17.76
CA ILE A 41 47.44 -3.80 17.83
C ILE A 41 46.30 -4.70 17.32
N ASP A 42 45.07 -4.28 17.56
CA ASP A 42 43.91 -5.10 17.26
C ASP A 42 42.75 -4.25 16.71
N SER A 43 42.15 -4.73 15.67
CA SER A 43 40.87 -4.17 15.17
C SER A 43 39.88 -5.31 14.95
N ARG A 44 38.68 -5.17 15.50
CA ARG A 44 37.63 -6.17 15.41
C ARG A 44 36.43 -5.61 14.68
N HIS A 45 35.88 -6.41 13.78
CA HIS A 45 34.63 -6.07 13.12
C HIS A 45 33.45 -6.29 14.06
N GLY A 46 32.62 -5.29 14.20
CA GLY A 46 31.38 -5.35 14.94
C GLY A 46 30.18 -5.81 14.08
N VAL A 47 29.03 -5.21 14.35
CA VAL A 47 27.78 -5.54 13.65
C VAL A 47 27.88 -5.11 12.19
N ARG A 48 27.28 -5.92 11.32
CA ARG A 48 27.13 -5.60 9.90
C ARG A 48 25.72 -5.12 9.66
N SER A 49 25.57 -4.02 8.96
CA SER A 49 24.30 -3.49 8.47
C SER A 49 24.37 -3.22 6.99
N VAL A 50 23.23 -3.16 6.35
CA VAL A 50 23.12 -2.75 4.95
C VAL A 50 22.23 -1.53 4.91
N GLU A 51 22.74 -0.49 4.27
CA GLU A 51 22.02 0.77 4.04
C GLU A 51 22.03 1.08 2.55
N GLY A 52 20.99 1.72 2.07
CA GLY A 52 20.93 2.08 0.66
C GLY A 52 19.64 2.76 0.27
N SER A 53 19.59 3.15 -0.98
CA SER A 53 18.42 3.77 -1.60
C SER A 53 18.06 3.08 -2.90
N LEU A 54 16.77 3.10 -3.22
CA LEU A 54 16.21 2.62 -4.46
C LEU A 54 15.37 3.74 -5.07
N GLU A 55 15.76 4.22 -6.23
CA GLU A 55 14.97 5.17 -7.02
C GLU A 55 14.32 4.46 -8.19
N ALA A 56 13.06 4.79 -8.43
CA ALA A 56 12.29 4.18 -9.49
C ALA A 56 11.11 5.05 -9.93
N GLU A 57 10.63 4.79 -11.13
CA GLU A 57 9.35 5.32 -11.59
C GLU A 57 8.20 4.53 -10.98
N LEU A 58 7.23 5.23 -10.41
CA LEU A 58 6.07 4.61 -9.79
C LEU A 58 5.24 3.87 -10.86
N SER A 59 5.15 2.57 -10.74
CA SER A 59 4.29 1.73 -11.57
C SER A 59 3.24 1.00 -10.72
N PRO A 60 1.99 0.89 -11.22
CA PRO A 60 0.93 0.20 -10.49
C PRO A 60 1.31 -1.24 -10.13
N GLY A 61 1.14 -1.60 -8.86
CA GLY A 61 1.35 -2.96 -8.35
C GLY A 61 2.80 -3.37 -8.08
N THR A 62 3.80 -2.58 -8.48
CA THR A 62 5.22 -2.95 -8.28
C THR A 62 5.68 -2.59 -6.87
N TYR A 63 5.33 -1.41 -6.37
CA TYR A 63 5.82 -0.86 -5.10
C TYR A 63 4.81 -0.93 -3.96
N SER A 64 3.64 -1.56 -4.18
CA SER A 64 2.60 -1.70 -3.16
C SER A 64 3.09 -2.38 -1.89
N ASP A 65 3.93 -3.41 -2.04
CA ASP A 65 4.43 -4.19 -0.91
C ASP A 65 5.33 -3.32 -0.01
N PHE A 66 6.21 -2.50 -0.60
CA PHE A 66 7.06 -1.57 0.16
C PHE A 66 6.24 -0.48 0.86
N ILE A 67 5.23 0.07 0.19
CA ILE A 67 4.32 1.05 0.80
C ILE A 67 3.54 0.39 1.94
N GLY A 68 3.03 -0.82 1.74
CA GLY A 68 2.36 -1.59 2.78
C GLY A 68 3.24 -1.85 3.99
N SER A 69 4.50 -2.22 3.78
CA SER A 69 5.47 -2.44 4.85
C SER A 69 5.76 -1.17 5.67
N ILE A 70 5.91 0.00 5.02
CA ILE A 70 6.10 1.28 5.73
C ILE A 70 4.86 1.65 6.54
N LEU A 71 3.66 1.40 6.00
CA LEU A 71 2.40 1.61 6.71
C LEU A 71 2.13 0.53 7.77
N ALA A 72 2.97 -0.51 7.84
CA ALA A 72 2.81 -1.70 8.67
C ALA A 72 1.44 -2.38 8.47
N LYS A 73 0.93 -2.34 7.24
CA LYS A 73 -0.33 -2.94 6.83
C LYS A 73 -0.33 -3.26 5.34
N ASP A 74 -0.59 -4.52 5.01
CA ASP A 74 -0.71 -4.94 3.61
C ASP A 74 -1.90 -4.32 2.90
N PHE A 75 -1.76 -4.13 1.60
CA PHE A 75 -2.88 -3.72 0.77
C PHE A 75 -3.91 -4.85 0.67
N ALA A 76 -5.10 -4.60 1.20
CA ALA A 76 -6.24 -5.52 1.20
C ALA A 76 -7.41 -4.95 0.41
N ALA A 77 -8.35 -5.80 0.04
CA ALA A 77 -9.62 -5.35 -0.51
C ALA A 77 -10.29 -4.38 0.44
N GLY A 78 -10.87 -3.33 -0.11
CA GLY A 78 -11.64 -2.35 0.66
C GLY A 78 -13.01 -2.86 1.07
N GLY A 79 -13.79 -1.99 1.69
CA GLY A 79 -15.17 -2.29 2.10
C GLY A 79 -16.03 -2.76 0.93
N ALA A 80 -16.91 -3.70 1.22
CA ALA A 80 -17.89 -4.19 0.27
C ALA A 80 -19.19 -4.57 0.98
N THR A 81 -20.31 -4.37 0.29
CA THR A 81 -21.63 -4.86 0.72
C THR A 81 -22.34 -5.49 -0.45
N THR A 82 -23.07 -6.55 -0.20
CA THR A 82 -23.82 -7.29 -1.22
C THR A 82 -25.29 -7.45 -0.80
N GLY A 83 -26.18 -7.42 -1.77
CA GLY A 83 -27.61 -7.62 -1.54
C GLY A 83 -28.26 -6.57 -0.62
N ALA A 84 -27.67 -5.39 -0.50
CA ALA A 84 -28.21 -4.32 0.33
C ALA A 84 -29.43 -3.64 -0.36
N SER A 85 -30.31 -3.06 0.44
CA SER A 85 -31.33 -2.16 -0.08
C SER A 85 -30.79 -0.75 -0.08
N ILE A 86 -30.55 -0.15 -1.27
CA ILE A 86 -29.94 1.16 -1.44
C ILE A 86 -30.89 2.09 -2.19
N THR A 87 -31.04 3.30 -1.69
CA THR A 87 -31.73 4.41 -2.36
C THR A 87 -30.74 5.48 -2.76
N ILE A 88 -30.79 5.94 -4.00
CA ILE A 88 -29.97 7.04 -4.54
C ILE A 88 -30.83 8.29 -4.61
N ALA A 89 -30.37 9.37 -3.98
CA ALA A 89 -31.04 10.66 -4.05
C ALA A 89 -30.04 11.78 -4.36
N ALA A 90 -30.47 12.78 -5.11
CA ALA A 90 -29.68 13.99 -5.33
C ALA A 90 -29.68 14.85 -4.06
N SER A 91 -28.55 15.45 -3.73
CA SER A 91 -28.37 16.35 -2.58
C SER A 91 -27.45 17.52 -2.96
N GLY A 92 -28.01 18.54 -3.59
CA GLY A 92 -27.26 19.65 -4.15
C GLY A 92 -26.31 19.19 -5.26
N SER A 93 -25.02 19.43 -5.08
CA SER A 93 -23.96 18.97 -6.00
C SER A 93 -23.48 17.53 -5.71
N PHE A 94 -24.09 16.85 -4.74
CA PHE A 94 -23.75 15.52 -4.31
C PHE A 94 -24.90 14.55 -4.56
N PHE A 95 -24.60 13.26 -4.35
CA PHE A 95 -25.61 12.22 -4.25
C PHE A 95 -25.49 11.52 -2.90
N THR A 96 -26.60 11.06 -2.37
CA THR A 96 -26.64 10.23 -1.17
C THR A 96 -27.03 8.81 -1.54
N LEU A 97 -26.31 7.85 -0.98
CA LEU A 97 -26.59 6.44 -1.03
C LEU A 97 -27.08 6.02 0.35
N THR A 98 -28.40 5.86 0.49
CA THR A 98 -29.03 5.51 1.77
C THR A 98 -29.35 4.04 1.81
N ARG A 99 -28.87 3.35 2.83
CA ARG A 99 -29.17 1.93 3.09
C ARG A 99 -30.36 1.81 4.02
N ALA A 100 -31.22 0.82 3.75
CA ALA A 100 -32.34 0.52 4.65
C ALA A 100 -31.87 -0.18 5.95
N ALA A 101 -30.77 -0.94 5.91
CA ALA A 101 -30.19 -1.66 7.04
C ALA A 101 -28.68 -1.90 6.85
N GLY A 102 -28.03 -2.35 7.90
CA GLY A 102 -26.58 -2.55 7.94
C GLY A 102 -25.82 -1.27 8.24
N SER A 103 -24.53 -1.21 7.95
CA SER A 103 -23.73 -0.01 8.19
C SER A 103 -22.56 0.08 7.22
N TRP A 104 -22.43 1.21 6.53
CA TRP A 104 -21.27 1.51 5.70
C TRP A 104 -19.96 1.47 6.51
N LEU A 105 -20.01 1.93 7.77
CA LEU A 105 -18.83 1.98 8.65
C LEU A 105 -18.34 0.58 9.04
N THR A 106 -19.26 -0.31 9.44
CA THR A 106 -18.89 -1.68 9.84
C THR A 106 -18.47 -2.55 8.66
N ASP A 107 -18.96 -2.24 7.46
CA ASP A 107 -18.57 -2.92 6.21
C ASP A 107 -17.23 -2.42 5.65
N GLY A 108 -16.54 -1.52 6.38
CA GLY A 108 -15.18 -1.09 6.07
C GLY A 108 -15.07 -0.01 4.98
N PHE A 109 -16.11 0.77 4.79
CA PHE A 109 -16.05 1.97 3.94
C PHE A 109 -15.54 3.17 4.73
N TYR A 110 -14.78 4.05 4.06
CA TYR A 110 -14.20 5.27 4.64
C TYR A 110 -14.41 6.46 3.70
N VAL A 111 -14.41 7.66 4.28
CA VAL A 111 -14.34 8.90 3.50
C VAL A 111 -13.03 8.90 2.70
N GLY A 112 -13.10 9.28 1.43
CA GLY A 112 -11.98 9.20 0.48
C GLY A 112 -11.94 7.91 -0.33
N ASN A 113 -12.73 6.89 -0.01
CA ASN A 113 -12.84 5.70 -0.85
C ASN A 113 -13.50 6.03 -2.18
N ILE A 114 -13.04 5.37 -3.23
CA ILE A 114 -13.73 5.32 -4.51
C ILE A 114 -14.52 4.02 -4.55
N ILE A 115 -15.82 4.12 -4.71
CA ILE A 115 -16.74 2.98 -4.74
C ILE A 115 -17.42 2.85 -6.09
N ARG A 116 -17.85 1.65 -6.42
CA ARG A 116 -18.74 1.34 -7.55
C ARG A 116 -19.96 0.61 -7.08
N LEU A 117 -21.08 0.96 -7.70
CA LEU A 117 -22.33 0.25 -7.53
C LEU A 117 -22.45 -0.85 -8.59
N SER A 118 -23.03 -1.96 -8.19
CA SER A 118 -23.36 -3.10 -9.05
C SER A 118 -24.56 -3.85 -8.47
N GLY A 119 -25.03 -4.85 -9.16
CA GLY A 119 -26.21 -5.62 -8.76
C GLY A 119 -27.40 -5.38 -9.69
N ALA A 120 -28.41 -6.20 -9.53
CA ALA A 120 -29.60 -6.16 -10.34
C ALA A 120 -30.56 -5.04 -9.88
N GLY A 121 -31.15 -4.36 -10.85
CA GLY A 121 -32.20 -3.36 -10.57
C GLY A 121 -31.75 -1.90 -10.62
N PHE A 122 -30.45 -1.62 -10.70
CA PHE A 122 -29.99 -0.27 -10.95
C PHE A 122 -30.23 0.17 -12.40
N ALA A 123 -30.60 1.44 -12.59
CA ALA A 123 -30.53 2.06 -13.89
C ALA A 123 -29.10 1.98 -14.45
N PRO A 124 -28.90 1.77 -15.76
CA PRO A 124 -27.56 1.68 -16.36
C PRO A 124 -26.65 2.88 -16.05
N ALA A 125 -27.22 4.06 -15.87
CA ALA A 125 -26.48 5.28 -15.51
C ALA A 125 -25.86 5.21 -14.10
N ASN A 126 -26.33 4.34 -13.22
CA ASN A 126 -25.88 4.23 -11.83
C ASN A 126 -24.83 3.14 -11.63
N VAL A 127 -24.55 2.31 -12.63
CA VAL A 127 -23.63 1.18 -12.55
C VAL A 127 -22.27 1.54 -13.16
N GLY A 128 -21.19 1.10 -12.51
CA GLY A 128 -19.83 1.21 -13.03
C GLY A 128 -19.18 2.59 -12.87
N ASN A 129 -19.87 3.59 -12.37
CA ASN A 129 -19.33 4.92 -12.11
C ASN A 129 -18.33 4.88 -10.95
N ASN A 130 -17.26 5.67 -11.03
CA ASN A 130 -16.36 5.91 -9.91
C ASN A 130 -16.95 7.01 -9.03
N LEU A 131 -17.36 6.64 -7.83
CA LEU A 131 -17.98 7.51 -6.85
C LEU A 131 -17.03 7.75 -5.68
N LEU A 132 -16.63 9.00 -5.47
CA LEU A 132 -15.81 9.38 -4.31
C LEU A 132 -16.73 9.60 -3.10
N VAL A 133 -16.46 8.89 -2.03
CA VAL A 133 -17.13 9.09 -0.75
C VAL A 133 -16.59 10.35 -0.07
N VAL A 134 -17.40 11.36 0.08
CA VAL A 134 -17.05 12.65 0.73
C VAL A 134 -17.65 12.80 2.13
N GLY A 135 -18.65 11.99 2.46
CA GLY A 135 -19.27 11.95 3.79
C GLY A 135 -19.81 10.56 4.08
N LEU A 136 -19.75 10.13 5.32
CA LEU A 136 -20.15 8.78 5.70
C LEU A 136 -20.77 8.74 7.09
N THR A 137 -21.92 8.08 7.17
CA THR A 137 -22.58 7.69 8.43
C THR A 137 -22.87 6.19 8.39
N ALA A 138 -23.48 5.64 9.41
CA ALA A 138 -23.87 4.23 9.40
C ALA A 138 -24.77 3.87 8.21
N LEU A 139 -25.75 4.70 7.89
CA LEU A 139 -26.73 4.39 6.85
C LEU A 139 -26.57 5.22 5.57
N VAL A 140 -25.86 6.33 5.60
CA VAL A 140 -25.78 7.25 4.45
C VAL A 140 -24.32 7.46 4.04
N ALA A 141 -24.03 7.22 2.77
CA ALA A 141 -22.79 7.63 2.12
C ALA A 141 -23.12 8.81 1.17
N THR A 142 -22.41 9.94 1.35
CA THR A 142 -22.48 11.08 0.44
C THR A 142 -21.34 10.94 -0.57
N VAL A 143 -21.67 11.01 -1.85
CA VAL A 143 -20.73 10.74 -2.93
C VAL A 143 -20.72 11.81 -4.01
N VAL A 144 -19.56 11.92 -4.68
CA VAL A 144 -19.35 12.71 -5.90
C VAL A 144 -19.01 11.78 -7.05
N VAL A 145 -19.56 11.99 -8.21
CA VAL A 145 -19.20 11.24 -9.41
C VAL A 145 -17.87 11.77 -9.95
N LEU A 146 -16.82 10.94 -9.94
CA LEU A 146 -15.50 11.29 -10.49
C LEU A 146 -15.42 11.00 -11.99
N SER A 147 -16.01 9.89 -12.42
CA SER A 147 -16.03 9.48 -13.82
C SER A 147 -17.26 8.63 -14.10
N GLY A 148 -17.77 8.76 -15.29
CA GLY A 148 -19.01 8.14 -15.74
C GLY A 148 -20.11 9.16 -16.00
N THR A 149 -21.33 8.69 -16.08
CA THR A 149 -22.53 9.54 -16.21
C THR A 149 -23.00 10.02 -14.84
N PRO A 150 -23.65 11.20 -14.75
CA PRO A 150 -24.29 11.61 -13.51
C PRO A 150 -25.28 10.53 -13.02
N LEU A 151 -25.31 10.32 -11.70
CA LEU A 151 -26.27 9.39 -11.11
C LEU A 151 -27.71 9.87 -11.32
N VAL A 152 -28.60 8.92 -11.43
CA VAL A 152 -30.06 9.17 -11.47
C VAL A 152 -30.64 8.74 -10.14
N ALA A 153 -31.49 9.58 -9.55
CA ALA A 153 -32.21 9.24 -8.33
C ALA A 153 -33.11 8.03 -8.57
N GLU A 154 -32.98 7.02 -7.73
CA GLU A 154 -33.78 5.79 -7.81
C GLU A 154 -33.77 5.01 -6.50
N GLY A 155 -34.63 4.04 -6.39
CA GLY A 155 -34.68 3.09 -5.29
C GLY A 155 -35.99 3.14 -4.49
N PRO A 156 -36.07 2.27 -3.47
CA PRO A 156 -35.00 1.39 -2.97
C PRO A 156 -34.69 0.20 -3.91
N ILE A 157 -33.44 -0.03 -4.19
CA ILE A 157 -32.96 -1.18 -4.97
C ILE A 157 -32.67 -2.32 -4.00
N ALA A 158 -33.40 -3.39 -4.07
CA ALA A 158 -33.38 -4.45 -3.05
C ALA A 158 -32.15 -5.38 -3.10
N SER A 159 -31.43 -5.42 -4.21
CA SER A 159 -30.26 -6.31 -4.41
C SER A 159 -29.08 -5.50 -4.93
N ALA A 160 -28.78 -4.42 -4.25
CA ALA A 160 -27.68 -3.53 -4.57
C ALA A 160 -26.38 -4.01 -3.94
N ASP A 161 -25.32 -3.98 -4.73
CA ASP A 161 -23.96 -4.22 -4.28
C ASP A 161 -23.17 -2.90 -4.38
N ALA A 162 -22.27 -2.69 -3.42
CA ALA A 162 -21.32 -1.61 -3.49
C ALA A 162 -19.95 -2.12 -3.01
N ALA A 163 -18.89 -1.74 -3.70
CA ALA A 163 -17.54 -2.14 -3.33
C ALA A 163 -16.53 -1.01 -3.56
N VAL A 164 -15.53 -0.95 -2.72
CA VAL A 164 -14.37 -0.08 -2.91
C VAL A 164 -13.56 -0.59 -4.10
N VAL A 165 -13.17 0.32 -4.98
CA VAL A 165 -12.39 0.01 -6.18
C VAL A 165 -10.94 -0.21 -5.79
N GLY A 166 -10.40 -1.40 -6.11
CA GLY A 166 -9.01 -1.74 -5.85
C GLY A 166 -8.73 -2.16 -4.40
N LYS A 167 -7.46 -2.09 -4.04
CA LYS A 167 -6.97 -2.40 -2.70
C LYS A 167 -6.65 -1.12 -1.95
N GLN A 168 -6.78 -1.16 -0.65
CA GLN A 168 -6.44 -0.06 0.25
C GLN A 168 -5.48 -0.50 1.36
N SER A 169 -4.68 0.42 1.85
CA SER A 169 -3.89 0.27 3.06
C SER A 169 -3.96 1.56 3.88
N TYR A 170 -3.75 1.46 5.17
CA TYR A 170 -3.71 2.57 6.11
C TYR A 170 -2.87 2.18 7.33
N VAL A 171 -2.35 3.14 8.04
CA VAL A 171 -1.62 2.87 9.29
C VAL A 171 -2.60 2.31 10.33
N PRO A 172 -2.45 1.06 10.77
CA PRO A 172 -3.39 0.45 11.73
C PRO A 172 -3.14 0.93 13.15
N LEU A 173 -4.17 0.93 13.99
CA LEU A 173 -4.03 1.19 15.42
C LEU A 173 -3.46 -0.03 16.18
N SER A 174 -3.62 -1.22 15.63
CA SER A 174 -3.16 -2.50 16.20
C SER A 174 -2.96 -3.52 15.07
N ASN A 175 -2.37 -4.67 15.39
CA ASN A 175 -2.09 -5.75 14.42
C ASN A 175 -1.23 -5.27 13.25
N HIS A 176 -0.11 -4.64 13.58
CA HIS A 176 0.88 -4.21 12.59
C HIS A 176 1.53 -5.41 11.93
N THR A 177 1.66 -5.37 10.61
CA THR A 177 2.51 -6.32 9.87
C THR A 177 3.96 -5.85 9.93
N ASP A 178 4.86 -6.80 10.10
CA ASP A 178 6.30 -6.54 10.14
C ASP A 178 6.99 -7.41 9.09
N ASP A 179 7.20 -6.83 7.90
CA ASP A 179 7.78 -7.52 6.77
C ASP A 179 9.24 -7.15 6.57
N SER A 180 10.03 -8.16 6.20
CA SER A 180 11.40 -7.98 5.77
C SER A 180 11.59 -8.56 4.37
N TYR A 181 12.52 -7.97 3.62
CA TYR A 181 12.76 -8.31 2.23
C TYR A 181 14.16 -8.89 2.05
N THR A 182 14.26 -9.80 1.10
CA THR A 182 15.53 -10.22 0.51
C THR A 182 15.65 -9.54 -0.84
N VAL A 183 16.72 -8.80 -1.05
CA VAL A 183 17.03 -8.14 -2.32
C VAL A 183 18.25 -8.78 -2.93
N GLU A 184 18.15 -9.16 -4.18
CA GLU A 184 19.27 -9.62 -5.00
C GLU A 184 19.59 -8.55 -6.05
N GLN A 185 20.82 -8.11 -6.07
CA GLN A 185 21.36 -7.21 -7.07
C GLN A 185 22.25 -8.00 -8.03
N TRP A 186 21.81 -8.13 -9.27
CA TRP A 186 22.56 -8.83 -10.31
C TRP A 186 23.41 -7.87 -11.13
N PHE A 187 24.69 -8.20 -11.26
CA PHE A 187 25.67 -7.51 -12.09
C PHE A 187 25.96 -8.35 -13.32
N SER A 188 25.40 -7.94 -14.47
CA SER A 188 25.45 -8.71 -15.70
C SER A 188 26.84 -8.72 -16.36
N ASP A 189 27.67 -7.73 -16.10
CA ASP A 189 29.01 -7.56 -16.65
C ASP A 189 30.01 -8.58 -16.11
N ILE A 190 29.84 -8.94 -14.83
CA ILE A 190 30.70 -9.92 -14.14
C ILE A 190 29.97 -11.23 -13.82
N ALA A 191 28.70 -11.37 -14.22
CA ALA A 191 27.84 -12.53 -13.94
C ALA A 191 27.81 -12.93 -12.45
N GLN A 192 27.72 -11.95 -11.57
CA GLN A 192 27.67 -12.12 -10.12
C GLN A 192 26.45 -11.44 -9.53
N SER A 193 26.01 -11.92 -8.37
CA SER A 193 24.95 -11.26 -7.61
C SER A 193 25.36 -11.02 -6.16
N GLU A 194 24.81 -9.95 -5.59
CA GLU A 194 24.83 -9.68 -4.17
C GLU A 194 23.44 -9.87 -3.59
N VAL A 195 23.36 -10.59 -2.47
CA VAL A 195 22.10 -10.89 -1.79
C VAL A 195 22.08 -10.26 -0.42
N TYR A 196 21.12 -9.40 -0.19
CA TYR A 196 20.89 -8.70 1.06
C TYR A 196 19.61 -9.22 1.71
N THR A 197 19.70 -9.67 2.96
CA THR A 197 18.57 -10.27 3.69
C THR A 197 18.15 -9.40 4.87
N GLY A 198 16.87 -9.43 5.23
CA GLY A 198 16.36 -8.68 6.37
C GLY A 198 16.24 -7.17 6.12
N LEU A 199 16.19 -6.74 4.88
CA LEU A 199 16.00 -5.33 4.53
C LEU A 199 14.57 -4.88 4.87
N LYS A 200 14.47 -3.64 5.33
CA LYS A 200 13.21 -3.00 5.66
C LYS A 200 13.19 -1.58 5.12
N PRO A 201 12.15 -1.17 4.37
CA PRO A 201 12.05 0.21 3.93
C PRO A 201 11.80 1.11 5.15
N ALA A 202 12.66 2.12 5.34
CA ALA A 202 12.55 3.07 6.43
C ALA A 202 11.69 4.29 6.06
N SER A 203 11.74 4.70 4.80
CA SER A 203 10.99 5.86 4.29
C SER A 203 10.71 5.72 2.81
N ILE A 204 9.69 6.41 2.34
CA ILE A 204 9.38 6.55 0.92
C ILE A 204 9.09 8.02 0.62
N ALA A 205 9.67 8.52 -0.45
CA ALA A 205 9.38 9.85 -0.98
C ALA A 205 8.74 9.71 -2.36
N LEU A 206 7.64 10.43 -2.57
CA LEU A 206 6.96 10.50 -3.87
C LEU A 206 7.15 11.92 -4.42
N SER A 207 7.77 12.01 -5.58
CA SER A 207 7.92 13.26 -6.32
C SER A 207 6.95 13.28 -7.49
N LEU A 208 6.05 14.26 -7.51
CA LEU A 208 5.15 14.50 -8.64
C LEU A 208 5.71 15.69 -9.41
N PRO A 209 6.13 15.52 -10.68
CA PRO A 209 6.56 16.66 -11.48
C PRO A 209 5.38 17.60 -11.68
N SER A 210 5.61 18.89 -11.42
CA SER A 210 4.67 19.95 -11.82
C SER A 210 4.82 20.19 -13.31
N THR A 211 3.76 20.00 -14.05
CA THR A 211 3.67 20.43 -15.47
C THR A 211 3.32 21.89 -15.56
#